data_17c1f5a18f245377eea83bd7eb16d852
#
_entry.id   17c1f5a18f245377eea83bd7eb16d852
#
_cell.length_a   1.000
_cell.length_b   1.000
_cell.length_c   1.000
_cell.angle_alpha   90.00
_cell.angle_beta   90.00
_cell.angle_gamma   90.00
#
_symmetry.space_group_name_H-M   'P 1'
#
loop_
_entity.id
_entity.type
_entity.pdbx_description
1 polymer ?
#
loop_
_entity_poly.entity_id
_entity_poly.type
_entity_poly.pdbx_seq_one_letter_code
_entity_poly.pdbx_strand_id
1 'polypeptide(L)'
;MIIICHHNNKVESIIAYESSAYLDVCNESIAQNIVRLARLFPDDLLFWYHKDCQEDINWEALPELFNHKKILLSYGGTTNYIPSEIGYVDESLFVNPDKESVYPTWQMSSLVGGIYGGTLNALEADKLIDTNFDYFLCSLAKIGMPHGLLCYNEPQLLKKITNRRSGEAGIYSLFKFVKEHYRARWILLLFVNLLIYERRFLVLACLYTVFFKRKKPDVKQLDKIQMELKTKSRVSHSLDVIIPTIGRKVFLYDVLKDLSKQTIIPKKVIIVEQNPLEGSTSELDYLEKESWPFQIKHLFTHRTGACNARNQALQHIEQEWVFFADDDIRFEKDFLETAFKQIEKTGNSAFTICCLRKGDKPVSTNIFQWTTFGSGCSIVKSEAIADLRFDDRYEHGFGEDADFGMQLRNKGCDILYLPSPELLHLKAPVGGFRTEVMLEWNNDRIKPKPSPTVMLFKLRYNTKEQLRSYKTTLFLKFYKHQEHKHPVKYYNNFKKSWERSIYWANILRAGK
;
A
#
# COMPACT_ATOMS: atom_id res chain seq x y z
N MET A 1 -28.11 5.43 -10.60
CA MET A 1 -27.55 5.57 -9.23
C MET A 1 -28.66 5.50 -8.19
N ILE A 2 -28.47 4.74 -7.11
CA ILE A 2 -29.42 4.60 -5.98
C ILE A 2 -28.83 5.31 -4.76
N ILE A 3 -29.57 6.23 -4.21
CA ILE A 3 -29.16 7.06 -3.07
C ILE A 3 -29.86 6.56 -1.81
N ILE A 4 -29.07 6.30 -0.75
CA ILE A 4 -29.54 5.81 0.54
C ILE A 4 -29.23 6.84 1.62
N CYS A 5 -30.24 7.53 2.11
CA CYS A 5 -30.14 8.41 3.27
C CYS A 5 -30.38 7.61 4.54
N HIS A 6 -29.52 7.78 5.53
CA HIS A 6 -29.67 7.09 6.81
C HIS A 6 -29.40 8.02 8.00
N HIS A 7 -29.99 7.67 9.14
CA HIS A 7 -29.79 8.32 10.41
C HIS A 7 -30.02 7.33 11.55
N ASN A 8 -29.30 7.46 12.65
CA ASN A 8 -29.43 6.58 13.83
C ASN A 8 -29.38 5.07 13.49
N ASN A 9 -28.46 4.68 12.61
CA ASN A 9 -28.26 3.30 12.12
C ASN A 9 -29.51 2.69 11.46
N LYS A 10 -30.39 3.54 10.88
CA LYS A 10 -31.58 3.14 10.12
C LYS A 10 -31.64 3.88 8.81
N VAL A 11 -32.20 3.25 7.78
CA VAL A 11 -32.51 3.90 6.49
C VAL A 11 -33.72 4.82 6.68
N GLU A 12 -33.59 6.08 6.29
CA GLU A 12 -34.69 7.04 6.27
C GLU A 12 -35.38 7.10 4.89
N SER A 13 -34.59 7.08 3.82
CA SER A 13 -35.13 7.08 2.45
C SER A 13 -34.19 6.42 1.47
N ILE A 14 -34.77 5.87 0.41
CA ILE A 14 -34.04 5.32 -0.75
C ILE A 14 -34.63 6.00 -1.99
N ILE A 15 -33.75 6.56 -2.85
CA ILE A 15 -34.16 7.33 -4.03
C ILE A 15 -33.38 6.79 -5.24
N ALA A 16 -34.10 6.47 -6.32
CA ALA A 16 -33.50 6.26 -7.63
C ALA A 16 -33.24 7.63 -8.27
N TYR A 17 -31.96 8.03 -8.35
CA TYR A 17 -31.56 9.41 -8.69
C TYR A 17 -32.10 9.90 -10.04
N GLU A 18 -32.02 9.06 -11.08
CA GLU A 18 -32.39 9.44 -12.44
C GLU A 18 -33.90 9.66 -12.62
N SER A 19 -34.71 8.86 -11.94
CA SER A 19 -36.20 8.95 -11.99
C SER A 19 -36.78 9.76 -10.85
N SER A 20 -35.97 10.16 -9.88
CA SER A 20 -36.41 10.80 -8.62
C SER A 20 -37.48 9.99 -7.85
N ALA A 21 -37.56 8.69 -8.13
CA ALA A 21 -38.54 7.80 -7.53
C ALA A 21 -38.09 7.31 -6.17
N TYR A 22 -38.96 7.36 -5.18
CA TYR A 22 -38.76 6.73 -3.88
C TYR A 22 -38.90 5.20 -4.01
N LEU A 23 -37.97 4.47 -3.45
CA LEU A 23 -37.98 3.02 -3.36
C LEU A 23 -38.37 2.58 -1.95
N ASP A 24 -38.91 1.35 -1.84
CA ASP A 24 -39.34 0.80 -0.57
C ASP A 24 -38.17 0.62 0.40
N VAL A 25 -38.35 1.15 1.61
CA VAL A 25 -37.44 0.94 2.74
C VAL A 25 -37.95 -0.25 3.54
N CYS A 26 -37.18 -1.32 3.59
CA CYS A 26 -37.48 -2.45 4.47
C CYS A 26 -37.10 -2.10 5.91
N ASN A 27 -37.90 -2.60 6.88
CA ASN A 27 -37.59 -2.43 8.30
C ASN A 27 -36.46 -3.38 8.74
N GLU A 28 -35.28 -3.20 8.12
CA GLU A 28 -34.07 -4.01 8.28
C GLU A 28 -32.88 -3.08 8.51
N SER A 29 -31.72 -3.67 8.84
CA SER A 29 -30.47 -2.91 8.96
C SER A 29 -30.10 -2.22 7.64
N ILE A 30 -29.27 -1.16 7.70
CA ILE A 30 -28.75 -0.48 6.50
C ILE A 30 -28.02 -1.50 5.59
N ALA A 31 -27.20 -2.39 6.18
CA ALA A 31 -26.46 -3.41 5.43
C ALA A 31 -27.40 -4.37 4.66
N GLN A 32 -28.53 -4.80 5.27
CA GLN A 32 -29.51 -5.66 4.60
C GLN A 32 -30.20 -4.94 3.45
N ASN A 33 -30.61 -3.67 3.64
CA ASN A 33 -31.20 -2.86 2.57
C ASN A 33 -30.22 -2.69 1.40
N ILE A 34 -28.94 -2.38 1.66
CA ILE A 34 -27.92 -2.22 0.61
C ILE A 34 -27.67 -3.53 -0.15
N VAL A 35 -27.59 -4.66 0.54
CA VAL A 35 -27.43 -5.98 -0.11
C VAL A 35 -28.65 -6.32 -0.96
N ARG A 36 -29.87 -6.01 -0.50
CA ARG A 36 -31.09 -6.17 -1.29
C ARG A 36 -31.05 -5.29 -2.55
N LEU A 37 -30.70 -4.02 -2.41
CA LEU A 37 -30.59 -3.08 -3.53
C LEU A 37 -29.50 -3.51 -4.53
N ALA A 38 -28.39 -4.06 -4.07
CA ALA A 38 -27.34 -4.60 -4.94
C ALA A 38 -27.84 -5.71 -5.87
N ARG A 39 -28.76 -6.56 -5.38
CA ARG A 39 -29.39 -7.61 -6.20
C ARG A 39 -30.37 -7.07 -7.21
N LEU A 40 -31.13 -6.01 -6.84
CA LEU A 40 -32.12 -5.38 -7.71
C LEU A 40 -31.46 -4.47 -8.76
N PHE A 41 -30.37 -3.80 -8.41
CA PHE A 41 -29.70 -2.79 -9.21
C PHE A 41 -28.19 -3.09 -9.31
N PRO A 42 -27.77 -4.20 -9.95
CA PRO A 42 -26.37 -4.61 -9.99
C PRO A 42 -25.46 -3.66 -10.77
N ASP A 43 -25.99 -2.93 -11.75
CA ASP A 43 -25.23 -1.98 -12.56
C ASP A 43 -25.14 -0.60 -11.96
N ASP A 44 -25.95 -0.30 -10.95
CA ASP A 44 -26.02 1.00 -10.32
C ASP A 44 -24.98 1.20 -9.23
N LEU A 45 -24.54 2.45 -9.08
CA LEU A 45 -23.82 2.92 -7.91
C LEU A 45 -24.80 3.04 -6.74
N LEU A 46 -24.56 2.31 -5.66
CA LEU A 46 -25.22 2.45 -4.38
C LEU A 46 -24.46 3.47 -3.55
N PHE A 47 -25.02 4.66 -3.42
CA PHE A 47 -24.41 5.78 -2.70
C PHE A 47 -25.16 6.04 -1.40
N TRP A 48 -24.46 6.01 -0.28
CA TRP A 48 -25.03 6.28 1.04
C TRP A 48 -24.48 7.55 1.65
N TYR A 49 -25.30 8.19 2.46
CA TYR A 49 -24.88 9.31 3.29
C TYR A 49 -25.68 9.38 4.59
N HIS A 50 -25.03 9.86 5.65
CA HIS A 50 -25.70 10.24 6.87
C HIS A 50 -26.48 11.53 6.63
N LYS A 51 -27.71 11.62 7.13
CA LYS A 51 -28.64 12.77 6.93
C LYS A 51 -27.99 14.14 7.13
N ASP A 52 -27.18 14.25 8.18
CA ASP A 52 -26.51 15.49 8.49
C ASP A 52 -25.43 15.92 7.47
N CYS A 53 -25.05 15.10 6.51
CA CYS A 53 -24.08 15.43 5.46
C CYS A 53 -24.76 15.84 4.15
N GLN A 54 -26.08 15.83 4.08
CA GLN A 54 -26.84 16.01 2.86
C GLN A 54 -26.47 17.29 2.08
N GLU A 55 -26.28 18.41 2.78
CA GLU A 55 -25.94 19.71 2.17
C GLU A 55 -24.48 19.80 1.73
N ASP A 56 -23.61 18.99 2.34
CA ASP A 56 -22.17 19.02 2.08
C ASP A 56 -21.74 18.04 0.98
N ILE A 57 -22.65 17.22 0.42
CA ILE A 57 -22.30 16.22 -0.59
C ILE A 57 -21.80 16.90 -1.86
N ASN A 58 -20.70 16.41 -2.40
CA ASN A 58 -20.12 16.88 -3.65
C ASN A 58 -20.64 16.05 -4.84
N TRP A 59 -21.89 16.31 -5.22
CA TRP A 59 -22.57 15.59 -6.30
C TRP A 59 -21.83 15.66 -7.65
N GLU A 60 -21.16 16.78 -7.91
CA GLU A 60 -20.44 17.02 -9.17
C GLU A 60 -19.20 16.15 -9.32
N ALA A 61 -18.55 15.79 -8.23
CA ALA A 61 -17.36 14.95 -8.23
C ALA A 61 -17.66 13.43 -8.40
N LEU A 62 -18.89 12.99 -8.06
CA LEU A 62 -19.20 11.55 -8.02
C LEU A 62 -18.91 10.80 -9.34
N PRO A 63 -19.22 11.32 -10.55
CA PRO A 63 -18.94 10.61 -11.79
C PRO A 63 -17.45 10.33 -12.02
N GLU A 64 -16.58 11.25 -11.59
CA GLU A 64 -15.12 11.12 -11.69
C GLU A 64 -14.56 10.20 -10.58
N LEU A 65 -15.05 10.36 -9.36
CA LEU A 65 -14.62 9.53 -8.21
C LEU A 65 -14.98 8.05 -8.41
N PHE A 66 -16.18 7.76 -8.91
CA PHE A 66 -16.63 6.39 -9.20
C PHE A 66 -16.44 6.02 -10.68
N ASN A 67 -15.22 6.20 -11.18
CA ASN A 67 -14.85 6.06 -12.59
C ASN A 67 -14.77 4.62 -13.10
N HIS A 68 -14.75 3.60 -12.21
CA HIS A 68 -14.82 2.18 -12.56
C HIS A 68 -15.59 1.35 -11.52
N LYS A 69 -15.99 0.11 -11.88
CA LYS A 69 -16.84 -0.71 -11.02
C LYS A 69 -16.16 -1.34 -9.80
N LYS A 70 -14.84 -1.54 -9.82
CA LYS A 70 -14.07 -2.16 -8.71
C LYS A 70 -13.56 -1.15 -7.68
N ILE A 71 -14.44 -0.25 -7.23
CA ILE A 71 -14.07 0.81 -6.28
C ILE A 71 -15.07 0.88 -5.12
N LEU A 72 -14.56 1.11 -3.94
CA LEU A 72 -15.30 1.40 -2.72
C LEU A 72 -14.71 2.66 -2.10
N LEU A 73 -15.45 3.73 -2.13
CA LEU A 73 -15.05 5.00 -1.53
C LEU A 73 -15.90 5.29 -0.31
N SER A 74 -15.27 5.83 0.73
CA SER A 74 -16.00 6.44 1.83
C SER A 74 -15.17 7.52 2.51
N TYR A 75 -15.86 8.41 3.23
CA TYR A 75 -15.24 9.40 4.08
C TYR A 75 -15.90 9.41 5.46
N GLY A 76 -15.11 9.31 6.51
CA GLY A 76 -15.59 9.16 7.90
C GLY A 76 -15.23 10.33 8.82
N GLY A 77 -14.76 11.46 8.26
CA GLY A 77 -14.27 12.57 9.09
C GLY A 77 -12.98 12.18 9.84
N THR A 78 -12.84 12.64 11.09
CA THR A 78 -11.57 12.56 11.83
C THR A 78 -11.30 11.23 12.53
N THR A 79 -12.30 10.36 12.68
CA THR A 79 -12.17 9.08 13.41
C THR A 79 -12.44 7.88 12.53
N ASN A 80 -11.85 6.74 12.88
CA ASN A 80 -12.15 5.43 12.31
C ASN A 80 -13.13 4.68 13.22
N TYR A 81 -13.99 3.84 12.61
CA TYR A 81 -14.89 2.99 13.39
C TYR A 81 -14.13 1.92 14.18
N ILE A 82 -13.22 1.17 13.54
CA ILE A 82 -12.36 0.22 14.26
C ILE A 82 -11.27 1.01 14.97
N PRO A 83 -11.16 0.86 16.32
CA PRO A 83 -10.28 1.70 17.13
C PRO A 83 -8.80 1.45 16.87
N SER A 84 -7.96 2.38 17.35
CA SER A 84 -6.50 2.37 17.12
C SER A 84 -5.80 1.10 17.61
N GLU A 85 -6.39 0.39 18.59
CA GLU A 85 -5.90 -0.88 19.15
C GLU A 85 -5.83 -2.00 18.10
N ILE A 86 -6.51 -1.86 16.95
CA ILE A 86 -6.31 -2.77 15.81
C ILE A 86 -4.86 -2.79 15.33
N GLY A 87 -4.11 -1.71 15.54
CA GLY A 87 -2.67 -1.63 15.29
C GLY A 87 -1.85 -2.66 16.07
N TYR A 88 -2.38 -3.24 17.15
CA TYR A 88 -1.76 -4.37 17.84
C TYR A 88 -1.79 -5.68 17.03
N VAL A 89 -2.57 -5.71 15.94
CA VAL A 89 -2.79 -6.90 15.09
C VAL A 89 -2.43 -6.64 13.64
N ASP A 90 -2.70 -5.44 13.14
CA ASP A 90 -2.50 -5.07 11.74
C ASP A 90 -1.32 -4.12 11.61
N GLU A 91 -0.23 -4.59 10.98
CA GLU A 91 0.96 -3.78 10.72
C GLU A 91 0.88 -3.01 9.40
N SER A 92 -0.20 -3.18 8.62
CA SER A 92 -0.35 -2.48 7.32
C SER A 92 -0.55 -0.99 7.51
N LEU A 93 -0.15 -0.23 6.50
CA LEU A 93 -0.39 1.23 6.47
C LEU A 93 -1.87 1.59 6.22
N PHE A 94 -2.70 0.62 5.86
CA PHE A 94 -4.13 0.81 5.61
C PHE A 94 -4.97 1.00 6.90
N VAL A 95 -4.34 0.85 8.07
CA VAL A 95 -4.99 0.97 9.40
C VAL A 95 -5.22 2.42 9.80
N ASN A 96 -4.30 3.30 9.42
CA ASN A 96 -4.33 4.71 9.82
C ASN A 96 -4.28 5.61 8.57
N PRO A 97 -5.42 5.75 7.86
CA PRO A 97 -5.47 6.60 6.68
C PRO A 97 -5.24 8.06 7.02
N ASP A 98 -4.56 8.76 6.12
CA ASP A 98 -4.62 10.21 6.08
C ASP A 98 -6.08 10.64 5.81
N LYS A 99 -6.59 11.57 6.58
CA LYS A 99 -7.98 12.04 6.50
C LYS A 99 -8.14 13.26 5.59
N GLU A 100 -7.05 13.87 5.20
CA GLU A 100 -7.04 15.09 4.36
C GLU A 100 -6.78 14.79 2.89
N SER A 101 -6.26 13.58 2.59
CA SER A 101 -5.96 13.12 1.22
C SER A 101 -6.72 11.85 0.85
N VAL A 102 -6.72 11.55 -0.45
CA VAL A 102 -7.13 10.22 -0.94
C VAL A 102 -6.15 9.20 -0.42
N TYR A 103 -6.62 8.23 0.36
CA TYR A 103 -5.72 7.28 1.01
C TYR A 103 -6.27 5.84 0.99
N PRO A 104 -5.47 4.85 0.57
CA PRO A 104 -5.93 3.46 0.56
C PRO A 104 -6.17 2.94 1.97
N THR A 105 -7.35 2.40 2.22
CA THR A 105 -7.72 1.89 3.55
C THR A 105 -8.87 0.90 3.50
N TRP A 106 -8.90 -0.02 4.45
CA TRP A 106 -10.09 -0.82 4.73
C TRP A 106 -10.96 -0.22 5.85
N GLN A 107 -10.53 0.88 6.46
CA GLN A 107 -11.29 1.64 7.47
C GLN A 107 -12.38 2.48 6.79
N MET A 108 -13.45 1.81 6.38
CA MET A 108 -14.60 2.45 5.71
C MET A 108 -15.56 3.07 6.71
N SER A 109 -16.37 4.01 6.24
CA SER A 109 -17.33 4.74 7.05
C SER A 109 -18.72 4.78 6.45
N SER A 110 -19.71 4.77 7.34
CA SER A 110 -21.11 4.99 7.01
C SER A 110 -21.46 6.45 6.75
N LEU A 111 -20.60 7.42 7.08
CA LEU A 111 -20.90 8.84 7.01
C LEU A 111 -21.29 9.29 5.59
N VAL A 112 -20.45 8.95 4.62
CA VAL A 112 -20.71 9.09 3.18
C VAL A 112 -19.86 8.10 2.40
N GLY A 113 -20.39 7.53 1.33
CA GLY A 113 -19.62 6.64 0.46
C GLY A 113 -20.48 5.95 -0.59
N GLY A 114 -19.84 5.06 -1.36
CA GLY A 114 -20.53 4.30 -2.39
C GLY A 114 -19.75 3.11 -2.89
N ILE A 115 -20.49 2.18 -3.49
CA ILE A 115 -20.01 0.97 -4.16
C ILE A 115 -21.02 0.54 -5.22
N TYR A 116 -20.55 -0.09 -6.29
CA TYR A 116 -21.46 -0.64 -7.30
C TYR A 116 -22.15 -1.93 -6.81
N GLY A 117 -23.45 -2.07 -7.12
CA GLY A 117 -24.25 -3.21 -6.70
C GLY A 117 -23.66 -4.56 -7.15
N GLY A 118 -23.18 -4.65 -8.40
CA GLY A 118 -22.55 -5.86 -8.91
C GLY A 118 -21.27 -6.23 -8.17
N THR A 119 -20.53 -5.24 -7.69
CA THR A 119 -19.32 -5.46 -6.88
C THR A 119 -19.66 -5.99 -5.50
N LEU A 120 -20.71 -5.47 -4.87
CA LEU A 120 -21.25 -6.02 -3.63
C LEU A 120 -21.70 -7.47 -3.77
N ASN A 121 -22.39 -7.80 -4.85
CA ASN A 121 -22.83 -9.17 -5.13
C ASN A 121 -21.64 -10.11 -5.34
N ALA A 122 -20.60 -9.65 -6.05
CA ALA A 122 -19.39 -10.41 -6.30
C ALA A 122 -18.54 -10.67 -5.04
N LEU A 123 -18.73 -9.88 -4.00
CA LEU A 123 -18.10 -10.04 -2.68
C LEU A 123 -18.89 -10.97 -1.75
N GLU A 124 -20.03 -11.51 -2.18
CA GLU A 124 -20.96 -12.27 -1.31
C GLU A 124 -21.29 -11.48 -0.03
N ALA A 125 -21.62 -10.19 -0.19
CA ALA A 125 -21.83 -9.25 0.91
C ALA A 125 -22.90 -9.68 1.91
N ASP A 126 -23.85 -10.53 1.50
CA ASP A 126 -24.86 -11.15 2.37
C ASP A 126 -24.23 -11.97 3.52
N LYS A 127 -23.09 -12.63 3.27
CA LYS A 127 -22.34 -13.39 4.30
C LYS A 127 -21.59 -12.48 5.30
N LEU A 128 -21.51 -11.18 5.01
CA LEU A 128 -20.80 -10.19 5.79
C LEU A 128 -21.71 -9.27 6.60
N ILE A 129 -23.05 -9.37 6.40
CA ILE A 129 -24.03 -8.52 7.06
C ILE A 129 -23.77 -8.44 8.57
N ASP A 130 -23.82 -7.23 9.09
CA ASP A 130 -23.77 -6.90 10.51
C ASP A 130 -24.84 -5.84 10.82
N THR A 131 -25.25 -5.76 12.08
CA THR A 131 -26.21 -4.76 12.53
C THR A 131 -25.63 -3.35 12.54
N ASN A 132 -24.32 -3.24 12.69
CA ASN A 132 -23.60 -1.98 12.60
C ASN A 132 -23.08 -1.78 11.16
N PHE A 133 -23.44 -0.67 10.54
CA PHE A 133 -23.12 -0.42 9.15
C PHE A 133 -21.61 -0.16 8.91
N ASP A 134 -20.95 0.58 9.81
CA ASP A 134 -19.49 0.79 9.71
C ASP A 134 -18.71 -0.53 9.82
N TYR A 135 -19.15 -1.43 10.72
CA TYR A 135 -18.55 -2.77 10.84
C TYR A 135 -18.67 -3.56 9.55
N PHE A 136 -19.86 -3.54 8.93
CA PHE A 136 -20.09 -4.20 7.65
C PHE A 136 -19.19 -3.65 6.55
N LEU A 137 -19.08 -2.33 6.42
CA LEU A 137 -18.25 -1.68 5.41
C LEU A 137 -16.75 -1.99 5.60
N CYS A 138 -16.25 -1.93 6.85
CA CYS A 138 -14.87 -2.32 7.17
C CYS A 138 -14.62 -3.80 6.85
N SER A 139 -15.61 -4.68 7.08
CA SER A 139 -15.52 -6.12 6.74
C SER A 139 -15.45 -6.34 5.23
N LEU A 140 -16.26 -5.63 4.45
CA LEU A 140 -16.23 -5.66 2.98
C LEU A 140 -14.86 -5.25 2.43
N ALA A 141 -14.36 -4.09 2.87
CA ALA A 141 -13.08 -3.58 2.42
C ALA A 141 -11.92 -4.51 2.83
N LYS A 142 -11.92 -5.00 4.08
CA LYS A 142 -10.86 -5.91 4.58
C LYS A 142 -10.77 -7.21 3.78
N ILE A 143 -11.90 -7.69 3.25
CA ILE A 143 -11.96 -8.88 2.40
C ILE A 143 -11.69 -8.52 0.94
N GLY A 144 -12.24 -7.42 0.44
CA GLY A 144 -12.16 -7.05 -0.98
C GLY A 144 -10.78 -6.56 -1.42
N MET A 145 -10.08 -5.76 -0.60
CA MET A 145 -8.78 -5.18 -0.97
C MET A 145 -7.74 -6.19 -1.46
N PRO A 146 -7.48 -7.32 -0.76
CA PRO A 146 -6.52 -8.32 -1.24
C PRO A 146 -6.93 -9.00 -2.55
N HIS A 147 -8.19 -8.87 -2.95
CA HIS A 147 -8.78 -9.46 -4.16
C HIS A 147 -9.05 -8.42 -5.26
N GLY A 148 -8.50 -7.21 -5.15
CA GLY A 148 -8.52 -6.20 -6.20
C GLY A 148 -9.71 -5.23 -6.13
N LEU A 149 -10.45 -5.17 -5.03
CA LEU A 149 -11.33 -4.03 -4.74
C LEU A 149 -10.45 -2.86 -4.30
N LEU A 150 -10.51 -1.74 -5.00
CA LEU A 150 -9.80 -0.53 -4.60
C LEU A 150 -10.64 0.23 -3.56
N CYS A 151 -10.09 0.39 -2.36
CA CYS A 151 -10.78 0.98 -1.22
C CYS A 151 -10.06 2.24 -0.75
N TYR A 152 -10.76 3.38 -0.72
CA TYR A 152 -10.13 4.65 -0.33
C TYR A 152 -10.97 5.42 0.70
N ASN A 153 -10.25 6.07 1.62
CA ASN A 153 -10.73 7.28 2.25
C ASN A 153 -10.70 8.40 1.21
N GLU A 154 -11.87 9.02 0.93
CA GLU A 154 -12.02 9.99 -0.14
C GLU A 154 -12.68 11.29 0.37
N PRO A 155 -11.88 12.31 0.74
CA PRO A 155 -12.42 13.56 1.28
C PRO A 155 -13.28 14.34 0.28
N GLN A 156 -13.05 14.18 -1.04
CA GLN A 156 -13.79 14.93 -2.07
C GLN A 156 -15.25 14.49 -2.23
N LEU A 157 -15.68 13.42 -1.54
CA LEU A 157 -17.10 13.07 -1.41
C LEU A 157 -17.92 14.17 -0.74
N LEU A 158 -17.25 15.03 0.05
CA LEU A 158 -17.86 16.21 0.66
C LEU A 158 -17.18 17.48 0.16
N LYS A 159 -17.95 18.57 0.05
CA LYS A 159 -17.44 19.90 -0.33
C LYS A 159 -16.55 20.52 0.74
N LYS A 160 -16.70 20.09 1.99
CA LYS A 160 -15.91 20.55 3.13
C LYS A 160 -15.53 19.38 4.01
N ILE A 161 -14.26 19.36 4.45
CA ILE A 161 -13.81 18.40 5.44
C ILE A 161 -14.63 18.60 6.72
N THR A 162 -15.27 17.54 7.18
CA THR A 162 -16.11 17.61 8.38
C THR A 162 -15.34 17.10 9.60
N ASN A 163 -15.48 17.81 10.73
CA ASN A 163 -14.97 17.37 12.02
C ASN A 163 -15.90 16.36 12.72
N ARG A 164 -16.89 15.83 12.00
CA ARG A 164 -17.81 14.83 12.55
C ARG A 164 -17.03 13.55 12.88
N ARG A 165 -17.51 12.88 13.91
CA ARG A 165 -16.95 11.61 14.35
C ARG A 165 -17.94 10.50 14.04
N SER A 166 -17.50 9.47 13.33
CA SER A 166 -18.21 8.19 13.33
C SER A 166 -18.12 7.58 14.75
N GLY A 167 -19.12 6.82 15.14
CA GLY A 167 -19.06 6.06 16.38
C GLY A 167 -17.86 5.11 16.37
N GLU A 168 -17.20 4.92 17.52
CA GLU A 168 -16.06 4.01 17.64
C GLU A 168 -16.53 2.65 18.19
N ALA A 169 -15.97 1.58 17.63
CA ALA A 169 -16.30 0.21 18.06
C ALA A 169 -15.79 -0.06 19.46
N GLY A 170 -16.68 -0.62 20.30
CA GLY A 170 -16.28 -1.10 21.61
C GLY A 170 -15.31 -2.30 21.53
N ILE A 171 -14.67 -2.61 22.66
CA ILE A 171 -13.64 -3.66 22.74
C ILE A 171 -14.14 -5.05 22.29
N TYR A 172 -15.38 -5.41 22.59
CA TYR A 172 -15.95 -6.68 22.12
C TYR A 172 -16.08 -6.74 20.61
N SER A 173 -16.46 -5.64 19.96
CA SER A 173 -16.52 -5.53 18.49
C SER A 173 -15.13 -5.62 17.87
N LEU A 174 -14.10 -5.04 18.49
CA LEU A 174 -12.71 -5.18 18.07
C LEU A 174 -12.25 -6.65 18.12
N PHE A 175 -12.48 -7.35 19.24
CA PHE A 175 -12.12 -8.77 19.36
C PHE A 175 -12.89 -9.65 18.36
N LYS A 176 -14.18 -9.36 18.13
CA LYS A 176 -15.00 -9.98 17.07
C LYS A 176 -14.36 -9.75 15.70
N PHE A 177 -14.01 -8.52 15.36
CA PHE A 177 -13.39 -8.17 14.07
C PHE A 177 -12.07 -8.92 13.85
N VAL A 178 -11.21 -8.98 14.87
CA VAL A 178 -9.96 -9.75 14.82
C VAL A 178 -10.22 -11.23 14.61
N LYS A 179 -11.23 -11.81 15.26
CA LYS A 179 -11.62 -13.21 15.08
C LYS A 179 -12.11 -13.52 13.67
N GLU A 180 -12.93 -12.61 13.11
CA GLU A 180 -13.56 -12.81 11.81
C GLU A 180 -12.60 -12.58 10.64
N HIS A 181 -11.60 -11.70 10.77
CA HIS A 181 -10.74 -11.28 9.65
C HIS A 181 -9.29 -11.71 9.74
N TYR A 182 -8.80 -12.10 10.92
CA TYR A 182 -7.40 -12.52 11.11
C TYR A 182 -7.30 -14.00 11.54
N ARG A 183 -6.08 -14.53 11.62
CA ARG A 183 -5.84 -15.86 12.17
C ARG A 183 -6.04 -15.85 13.68
N ALA A 184 -6.53 -16.95 14.27
CA ALA A 184 -6.86 -17.04 15.72
C ALA A 184 -5.72 -16.61 16.64
N ARG A 185 -4.45 -16.85 16.28
CA ARG A 185 -3.28 -16.42 17.06
C ARG A 185 -3.22 -14.90 17.31
N TRP A 186 -3.84 -14.10 16.45
CA TRP A 186 -3.84 -12.65 16.57
C TRP A 186 -4.74 -12.15 17.71
N ILE A 187 -5.72 -12.94 18.13
CA ILE A 187 -6.53 -12.67 19.32
C ILE A 187 -5.64 -12.70 20.56
N LEU A 188 -4.76 -13.70 20.66
CA LEU A 188 -3.81 -13.81 21.76
C LEU A 188 -2.82 -12.63 21.75
N LEU A 189 -2.32 -12.25 20.57
CA LEU A 189 -1.42 -11.10 20.46
C LEU A 189 -2.11 -9.80 20.88
N LEU A 190 -3.36 -9.56 20.45
CA LEU A 190 -4.16 -8.41 20.88
C LEU A 190 -4.29 -8.40 22.41
N PHE A 191 -4.72 -9.52 22.99
CA PHE A 191 -4.88 -9.65 24.44
C PHE A 191 -3.57 -9.36 25.21
N VAL A 192 -2.46 -9.96 24.77
CA VAL A 192 -1.14 -9.77 25.39
C VAL A 192 -0.68 -8.32 25.31
N ASN A 193 -0.85 -7.68 24.15
CA ASN A 193 -0.46 -6.28 23.98
C ASN A 193 -1.32 -5.34 24.83
N LEU A 194 -2.64 -5.54 24.89
CA LEU A 194 -3.54 -4.76 25.75
C LEU A 194 -3.20 -4.94 27.24
N LEU A 195 -2.84 -6.16 27.65
CA LEU A 195 -2.40 -6.43 29.02
C LEU A 195 -1.08 -5.72 29.35
N ILE A 196 -0.06 -5.84 28.50
CA ILE A 196 1.28 -5.30 28.74
C ILE A 196 1.30 -3.78 28.67
N TYR A 197 0.70 -3.19 27.64
CA TYR A 197 0.86 -1.76 27.33
C TYR A 197 -0.27 -0.88 27.86
N GLU A 198 -1.47 -1.45 28.06
CA GLU A 198 -2.64 -0.71 28.52
C GLU A 198 -3.14 -1.17 29.91
N ARG A 199 -2.55 -2.25 30.44
CA ARG A 199 -2.94 -2.84 31.74
C ARG A 199 -4.41 -3.27 31.78
N ARG A 200 -4.97 -3.69 30.63
CA ARG A 200 -6.36 -4.14 30.49
C ARG A 200 -6.41 -5.66 30.44
N PHE A 201 -7.05 -6.27 31.44
CA PHE A 201 -7.22 -7.73 31.55
C PHE A 201 -8.56 -8.15 30.92
N LEU A 202 -8.59 -8.46 29.64
CA LEU A 202 -9.79 -8.61 28.83
C LEU A 202 -10.13 -10.08 28.49
N VAL A 203 -10.10 -10.96 29.48
CA VAL A 203 -10.38 -12.40 29.30
C VAL A 203 -11.80 -12.62 28.76
N LEU A 204 -12.80 -11.88 29.25
CA LEU A 204 -14.18 -12.01 28.77
C LEU A 204 -14.30 -11.65 27.29
N ALA A 205 -13.59 -10.64 26.82
CA ALA A 205 -13.57 -10.30 25.40
C ALA A 205 -12.90 -11.39 24.54
N CYS A 206 -11.85 -12.06 25.06
CA CYS A 206 -11.27 -13.24 24.41
C CYS A 206 -12.27 -14.40 24.34
N LEU A 207 -12.95 -14.71 25.44
CA LEU A 207 -13.95 -15.79 25.49
C LEU A 207 -15.13 -15.49 24.54
N TYR A 208 -15.55 -14.25 24.44
CA TYR A 208 -16.59 -13.81 23.50
C TYR A 208 -16.27 -14.19 22.05
N THR A 209 -14.99 -14.24 21.66
CA THR A 209 -14.59 -14.62 20.29
C THR A 209 -14.93 -16.05 19.92
N VAL A 210 -15.21 -16.92 20.87
CA VAL A 210 -15.57 -18.34 20.61
C VAL A 210 -16.88 -18.44 19.82
N PHE A 211 -17.78 -17.48 20.00
CA PHE A 211 -19.07 -17.45 19.29
C PHE A 211 -18.96 -17.07 17.80
N PHE A 212 -17.79 -16.66 17.34
CA PHE A 212 -17.59 -16.19 15.96
C PHE A 212 -16.66 -17.11 15.18
N LYS A 213 -16.87 -17.14 13.86
CA LYS A 213 -16.02 -17.87 12.91
C LYS A 213 -15.34 -16.89 11.96
N ARG A 214 -14.19 -17.30 11.43
CA ARG A 214 -13.52 -16.52 10.40
C ARG A 214 -14.39 -16.42 9.16
N LYS A 215 -14.65 -15.20 8.69
CA LYS A 215 -15.37 -14.92 7.45
C LYS A 215 -14.48 -15.23 6.26
N LYS A 216 -14.99 -16.03 5.32
CA LYS A 216 -14.29 -16.46 4.09
C LYS A 216 -15.31 -16.54 2.96
N PRO A 217 -15.83 -15.41 2.46
CA PRO A 217 -16.71 -15.43 1.29
C PRO A 217 -15.92 -15.91 0.06
N ASP A 218 -16.60 -16.45 -0.92
CA ASP A 218 -16.00 -16.76 -2.22
C ASP A 218 -16.04 -15.51 -3.11
N VAL A 219 -14.91 -14.86 -3.22
CA VAL A 219 -14.78 -13.59 -3.97
C VAL A 219 -14.32 -13.77 -5.42
N LYS A 220 -14.29 -14.99 -5.95
CA LYS A 220 -13.86 -15.26 -7.34
C LYS A 220 -14.68 -14.52 -8.40
N GLN A 221 -15.93 -14.16 -8.09
CA GLN A 221 -16.76 -13.37 -9.00
C GLN A 221 -16.23 -11.95 -9.17
N LEU A 222 -15.49 -11.43 -8.19
CA LEU A 222 -14.84 -10.12 -8.29
C LEU A 222 -13.80 -10.07 -9.43
N ASP A 223 -13.16 -11.21 -9.75
CA ASP A 223 -12.20 -11.31 -10.84
C ASP A 223 -12.84 -11.07 -12.21
N LYS A 224 -14.16 -11.36 -12.34
CA LYS A 224 -14.91 -11.16 -13.58
C LYS A 224 -15.29 -9.69 -13.83
N ILE A 225 -15.26 -8.86 -12.78
CA ILE A 225 -15.54 -7.42 -12.92
C ILE A 225 -14.28 -6.77 -13.47
N GLN A 226 -14.36 -6.19 -14.67
CA GLN A 226 -13.23 -5.50 -15.29
C GLN A 226 -13.06 -4.10 -14.68
N MET A 227 -11.79 -3.69 -14.51
CA MET A 227 -11.45 -2.31 -14.24
C MET A 227 -11.37 -1.58 -15.58
N GLU A 228 -12.48 -0.98 -15.99
CA GLU A 228 -12.51 -0.13 -17.18
C GLU A 228 -12.96 1.26 -16.76
N LEU A 229 -12.11 2.24 -17.06
CA LEU A 229 -12.45 3.63 -16.83
C LEU A 229 -13.61 4.05 -17.72
N LYS A 230 -14.61 4.71 -17.13
CA LYS A 230 -15.76 5.27 -17.88
C LYS A 230 -15.31 6.32 -18.89
N THR A 231 -14.31 7.11 -18.52
CA THR A 231 -13.71 8.14 -19.37
C THR A 231 -12.32 7.70 -19.75
N LYS A 232 -12.11 7.33 -21.01
CA LYS A 232 -10.78 6.98 -21.51
C LYS A 232 -9.96 8.25 -21.71
N SER A 233 -9.09 8.58 -20.75
CA SER A 233 -8.02 9.52 -21.00
C SER A 233 -6.95 8.84 -21.86
N ARG A 234 -6.47 9.53 -22.89
CA ARG A 234 -5.36 9.02 -23.71
C ARG A 234 -4.09 9.10 -22.88
N VAL A 235 -3.63 7.96 -22.37
CA VAL A 235 -2.35 7.85 -21.67
C VAL A 235 -1.23 7.97 -22.70
N SER A 236 -0.31 8.90 -22.51
CA SER A 236 0.91 8.94 -23.32
C SER A 236 1.81 7.77 -22.94
N HIS A 237 2.39 7.10 -23.91
CA HIS A 237 3.38 6.03 -23.69
C HIS A 237 4.81 6.57 -23.62
N SER A 238 4.98 7.86 -23.33
CA SER A 238 6.27 8.52 -23.25
C SER A 238 6.94 8.22 -21.91
N LEU A 239 8.08 7.54 -21.93
CA LEU A 239 8.72 6.95 -20.76
C LEU A 239 10.22 7.19 -20.73
N ASP A 240 10.75 7.59 -19.57
CA ASP A 240 12.16 7.50 -19.21
C ASP A 240 12.41 6.28 -18.32
N VAL A 241 13.64 5.72 -18.36
CA VAL A 241 14.04 4.61 -17.49
C VAL A 241 15.19 5.06 -16.60
N ILE A 242 15.14 4.74 -15.31
CA ILE A 242 16.22 4.99 -14.35
C ILE A 242 16.85 3.67 -13.96
N ILE A 243 18.19 3.56 -14.09
CA ILE A 243 18.94 2.36 -13.70
C ILE A 243 20.18 2.74 -12.88
N PRO A 244 20.17 2.55 -11.55
CA PRO A 244 21.40 2.59 -10.76
C PRO A 244 22.20 1.30 -10.97
N THR A 245 23.54 1.40 -11.10
CA THR A 245 24.40 0.22 -11.26
C THR A 245 25.72 0.38 -10.49
N ILE A 246 26.28 -0.74 -10.02
CA ILE A 246 27.57 -0.80 -9.36
C ILE A 246 28.24 -2.15 -9.63
N GLY A 247 29.34 -2.13 -10.40
CA GLY A 247 30.14 -3.34 -10.72
C GLY A 247 29.39 -4.44 -11.47
N ARG A 248 28.35 -4.09 -12.26
CA ARG A 248 27.46 -5.05 -12.93
C ARG A 248 27.35 -4.83 -14.45
N LYS A 249 28.48 -4.50 -15.09
CA LYS A 249 28.59 -4.21 -16.52
C LYS A 249 27.77 -5.15 -17.42
N VAL A 250 27.88 -6.47 -17.21
CA VAL A 250 27.24 -7.49 -18.07
C VAL A 250 25.72 -7.51 -17.83
N PHE A 251 25.28 -7.42 -16.59
CA PHE A 251 23.85 -7.43 -16.25
C PHE A 251 23.15 -6.22 -16.81
N LEU A 252 23.73 -5.03 -16.65
CA LEU A 252 23.19 -3.79 -17.21
C LEU A 252 23.12 -3.87 -18.74
N TYR A 253 24.15 -4.42 -19.39
CA TYR A 253 24.14 -4.62 -20.84
C TYR A 253 22.93 -5.43 -21.30
N ASP A 254 22.63 -6.53 -20.62
CA ASP A 254 21.48 -7.37 -20.91
C ASP A 254 20.14 -6.62 -20.75
N VAL A 255 20.01 -5.80 -19.69
CA VAL A 255 18.81 -4.94 -19.48
C VAL A 255 18.67 -3.94 -20.64
N LEU A 256 19.74 -3.30 -21.06
CA LEU A 256 19.71 -2.36 -22.20
C LEU A 256 19.32 -3.06 -23.49
N LYS A 257 19.78 -4.30 -23.72
CA LYS A 257 19.37 -5.11 -24.86
C LYS A 257 17.88 -5.49 -24.81
N ASP A 258 17.35 -5.79 -23.62
CA ASP A 258 15.91 -6.04 -23.47
C ASP A 258 15.09 -4.75 -23.70
N LEU A 259 15.55 -3.59 -23.23
CA LEU A 259 14.95 -2.29 -23.51
C LEU A 259 14.98 -1.92 -24.99
N SER A 260 16.08 -2.23 -25.69
CA SER A 260 16.21 -1.93 -27.13
C SER A 260 15.28 -2.73 -28.02
N LYS A 261 14.73 -3.84 -27.53
CA LYS A 261 13.81 -4.73 -28.25
C LYS A 261 12.34 -4.51 -27.90
N GLN A 262 12.04 -3.54 -27.02
CA GLN A 262 10.66 -3.29 -26.64
C GLN A 262 9.79 -2.81 -27.79
N THR A 263 8.52 -3.19 -27.79
CA THR A 263 7.52 -2.67 -28.76
C THR A 263 7.23 -1.18 -28.54
N ILE A 264 7.33 -0.73 -27.27
CA ILE A 264 7.33 0.69 -26.88
C ILE A 264 8.75 1.04 -26.42
N ILE A 265 9.50 1.73 -27.26
CA ILE A 265 10.87 2.13 -26.94
C ILE A 265 10.85 3.31 -25.94
N PRO A 266 11.57 3.24 -24.81
CA PRO A 266 11.74 4.38 -23.93
C PRO A 266 12.41 5.55 -24.68
N LYS A 267 12.14 6.79 -24.29
CA LYS A 267 12.77 7.97 -24.90
C LYS A 267 14.20 8.14 -24.43
N LYS A 268 14.42 7.93 -23.11
CA LYS A 268 15.73 8.10 -22.50
C LYS A 268 15.95 7.03 -21.43
N VAL A 269 17.17 6.52 -21.33
CA VAL A 269 17.65 5.65 -20.25
C VAL A 269 18.72 6.41 -19.47
N ILE A 270 18.44 6.65 -18.19
CA ILE A 270 19.31 7.38 -17.27
C ILE A 270 20.03 6.36 -16.42
N ILE A 271 21.33 6.24 -16.62
CA ILE A 271 22.21 5.26 -15.95
C ILE A 271 23.08 6.03 -14.96
N VAL A 272 23.04 5.62 -13.70
CA VAL A 272 23.96 6.13 -12.67
C VAL A 272 24.91 5.02 -12.26
N GLU A 273 26.11 5.06 -12.86
CA GLU A 273 27.19 4.13 -12.56
C GLU A 273 27.95 4.59 -11.33
N GLN A 274 28.14 3.67 -10.40
CA GLN A 274 28.82 3.92 -9.13
C GLN A 274 30.09 3.09 -9.02
N ASN A 275 31.21 3.72 -8.68
CA ASN A 275 32.44 3.02 -8.36
C ASN A 275 33.16 3.74 -7.19
N PRO A 276 33.25 3.11 -6.00
CA PRO A 276 33.85 3.76 -4.81
C PRO A 276 35.37 3.95 -4.92
N LEU A 277 36.03 3.35 -5.90
CA LEU A 277 37.47 3.46 -6.06
C LEU A 277 37.82 4.84 -6.64
N GLU A 278 38.50 5.65 -5.84
CA GLU A 278 38.98 6.98 -6.25
C GLU A 278 39.88 6.89 -7.49
N GLY A 279 39.69 7.77 -8.47
CA GLY A 279 40.44 7.75 -9.73
C GLY A 279 39.98 6.70 -10.75
N SER A 280 38.99 5.86 -10.43
CA SER A 280 38.38 4.95 -11.41
C SER A 280 37.56 5.73 -12.44
N THR A 281 37.44 5.16 -13.63
CA THR A 281 36.60 5.67 -14.73
C THR A 281 35.50 4.64 -15.05
N SER A 282 34.55 5.05 -15.88
CA SER A 282 33.48 4.18 -16.31
C SER A 282 34.01 2.91 -17.00
N GLU A 283 33.37 1.78 -16.66
CA GLU A 283 33.60 0.49 -17.32
C GLU A 283 32.57 0.20 -18.44
N LEU A 284 31.59 1.08 -18.65
CA LEU A 284 30.44 0.89 -19.52
C LEU A 284 30.72 1.36 -20.96
N ASP A 285 31.83 0.93 -21.55
CA ASP A 285 32.29 1.36 -22.86
C ASP A 285 31.31 1.08 -24.01
N TYR A 286 30.42 0.10 -23.88
CA TYR A 286 29.36 -0.20 -24.86
C TYR A 286 28.30 0.90 -24.97
N LEU A 287 28.17 1.78 -23.98
CA LEU A 287 27.20 2.89 -24.04
C LEU A 287 27.50 3.84 -25.20
N GLU A 288 28.78 4.04 -25.51
CA GLU A 288 29.25 4.90 -26.61
C GLU A 288 29.57 4.12 -27.90
N LYS A 289 29.99 2.85 -27.76
CA LYS A 289 30.42 2.02 -28.90
C LYS A 289 29.27 1.41 -29.69
N GLU A 290 28.09 1.26 -29.09
CA GLU A 290 26.92 0.68 -29.73
C GLU A 290 25.84 1.73 -29.99
N SER A 291 25.02 1.47 -31.03
CA SER A 291 23.84 2.30 -31.33
C SER A 291 22.63 1.81 -30.57
N TRP A 292 21.98 2.70 -29.81
CA TRP A 292 20.79 2.44 -29.03
C TRP A 292 19.58 3.17 -29.62
N PRO A 293 18.37 2.57 -29.61
CA PRO A 293 17.17 3.22 -30.15
C PRO A 293 16.58 4.29 -29.22
N PHE A 294 17.22 4.58 -28.10
CA PHE A 294 16.87 5.58 -27.10
C PHE A 294 18.08 6.44 -26.72
N GLN A 295 17.82 7.61 -26.20
CA GLN A 295 18.88 8.46 -25.67
C GLN A 295 19.46 7.83 -24.39
N ILE A 296 20.78 7.82 -24.25
CA ILE A 296 21.45 7.44 -23.00
C ILE A 296 21.94 8.70 -22.29
N LYS A 297 21.55 8.85 -21.02
CA LYS A 297 22.12 9.79 -20.07
C LYS A 297 22.94 9.01 -19.07
N HIS A 298 24.25 8.99 -19.23
CA HIS A 298 25.18 8.33 -18.33
C HIS A 298 25.74 9.32 -17.31
N LEU A 299 25.69 8.96 -16.03
CA LEU A 299 26.27 9.67 -14.89
C LEU A 299 27.22 8.71 -14.17
N PHE A 300 28.44 9.17 -13.90
CA PHE A 300 29.43 8.40 -13.14
C PHE A 300 29.70 9.08 -11.79
N THR A 301 29.75 8.31 -10.71
CA THR A 301 29.98 8.83 -9.36
C THR A 301 30.79 7.87 -8.49
N HIS A 302 31.67 8.45 -7.65
CA HIS A 302 32.35 7.70 -6.59
C HIS A 302 31.53 7.54 -5.32
N ARG A 303 30.45 8.32 -5.16
CA ARG A 303 29.52 8.17 -4.03
C ARG A 303 28.57 7.01 -4.29
N THR A 304 28.76 5.92 -3.53
CA THR A 304 27.87 4.77 -3.60
C THR A 304 26.57 4.98 -2.82
N GLY A 305 25.54 4.26 -3.23
CA GLY A 305 24.25 4.25 -2.56
C GLY A 305 23.06 4.28 -3.51
N ALA A 306 22.06 3.47 -3.21
CA ALA A 306 20.89 3.32 -4.06
C ALA A 306 20.00 4.58 -4.04
N CYS A 307 19.85 5.22 -2.87
CA CYS A 307 19.10 6.48 -2.73
C CYS A 307 19.80 7.60 -3.49
N ASN A 308 21.11 7.78 -3.28
CA ASN A 308 21.92 8.76 -3.96
C ASN A 308 21.85 8.61 -5.49
N ALA A 309 22.03 7.39 -6.02
CA ALA A 309 22.00 7.16 -7.45
C ALA A 309 20.63 7.47 -8.06
N ARG A 310 19.55 7.01 -7.42
CA ARG A 310 18.19 7.32 -7.88
C ARG A 310 17.88 8.82 -7.81
N ASN A 311 18.31 9.50 -6.74
CA ASN A 311 18.14 10.95 -6.61
C ASN A 311 18.87 11.75 -7.69
N GLN A 312 20.06 11.32 -8.11
CA GLN A 312 20.75 11.91 -9.25
C GLN A 312 19.97 11.69 -10.55
N ALA A 313 19.47 10.47 -10.77
CA ALA A 313 18.71 10.12 -11.97
C ALA A 313 17.36 10.89 -12.06
N LEU A 314 16.67 11.08 -10.94
CA LEU A 314 15.40 11.82 -10.87
C LEU A 314 15.49 13.24 -11.44
N GLN A 315 16.67 13.88 -11.37
CA GLN A 315 16.91 15.24 -11.88
C GLN A 315 16.91 15.34 -13.41
N HIS A 316 16.94 14.19 -14.10
CA HIS A 316 17.05 14.11 -15.55
C HIS A 316 15.80 13.52 -16.24
N ILE A 317 14.72 13.34 -15.47
CA ILE A 317 13.42 12.88 -16.02
C ILE A 317 12.81 14.02 -16.85
N GLU A 318 12.32 13.67 -18.03
CA GLU A 318 11.66 14.60 -18.96
C GLU A 318 10.32 14.07 -19.47
N GLN A 319 10.10 12.75 -19.42
CA GLN A 319 8.92 12.14 -19.98
C GLN A 319 7.78 12.02 -18.96
N GLU A 320 6.55 11.78 -19.43
CA GLU A 320 5.36 11.68 -18.59
C GLU A 320 5.44 10.54 -17.57
N TRP A 321 6.11 9.45 -17.94
CA TRP A 321 6.29 8.28 -17.09
C TRP A 321 7.75 7.98 -16.83
N VAL A 322 8.03 7.35 -15.71
CA VAL A 322 9.36 6.82 -15.37
C VAL A 322 9.26 5.38 -14.93
N PHE A 323 10.11 4.54 -15.51
CA PHE A 323 10.32 3.16 -15.06
C PHE A 323 11.57 3.11 -14.19
N PHE A 324 11.39 2.78 -12.93
CA PHE A 324 12.45 2.45 -12.00
C PHE A 324 12.85 1.00 -12.22
N ALA A 325 14.03 0.77 -12.72
CA ALA A 325 14.55 -0.54 -13.08
C ALA A 325 15.84 -0.85 -12.33
N ASP A 326 16.00 -2.09 -11.86
CA ASP A 326 17.31 -2.59 -11.41
C ASP A 326 18.13 -3.07 -12.61
N ASP A 327 19.44 -3.16 -12.43
CA ASP A 327 20.38 -3.57 -13.47
C ASP A 327 20.46 -5.10 -13.66
N ASP A 328 19.75 -5.88 -12.86
CA ASP A 328 19.74 -7.36 -12.87
C ASP A 328 18.34 -7.96 -13.06
N ILE A 329 17.50 -7.27 -13.84
CA ILE A 329 16.18 -7.75 -14.24
C ILE A 329 16.18 -8.19 -15.71
N ARG A 330 15.23 -9.05 -16.10
CA ARG A 330 14.96 -9.45 -17.47
C ARG A 330 13.45 -9.38 -17.73
N PHE A 331 13.07 -9.06 -18.95
CA PHE A 331 11.68 -8.94 -19.35
C PHE A 331 11.50 -9.16 -20.85
N GLU A 332 10.27 -9.51 -21.24
CA GLU A 332 9.90 -9.81 -22.61
C GLU A 332 9.76 -8.54 -23.46
N LYS A 333 9.77 -8.70 -24.79
CA LYS A 333 9.74 -7.59 -25.77
C LYS A 333 8.48 -6.71 -25.71
N ASP A 334 7.38 -7.21 -25.17
CA ASP A 334 6.10 -6.52 -25.04
C ASP A 334 5.82 -6.04 -23.62
N PHE A 335 6.84 -6.05 -22.76
CA PHE A 335 6.72 -5.70 -21.35
C PHE A 335 6.14 -4.30 -21.14
N LEU A 336 6.70 -3.27 -21.74
CA LEU A 336 6.22 -1.89 -21.60
C LEU A 336 4.82 -1.71 -22.18
N GLU A 337 4.53 -2.30 -23.31
CA GLU A 337 3.20 -2.25 -23.94
C GLU A 337 2.15 -2.90 -23.03
N THR A 338 2.46 -4.06 -22.47
CA THR A 338 1.56 -4.77 -21.56
C THR A 338 1.35 -3.98 -20.26
N ALA A 339 2.40 -3.36 -19.72
CA ALA A 339 2.28 -2.49 -18.54
C ALA A 339 1.36 -1.29 -18.82
N PHE A 340 1.56 -0.58 -19.94
CA PHE A 340 0.71 0.57 -20.29
C PHE A 340 -0.75 0.18 -20.52
N LYS A 341 -1.04 -0.98 -21.12
CA LYS A 341 -2.41 -1.50 -21.24
C LYS A 341 -3.09 -1.71 -19.87
N GLN A 342 -2.34 -2.07 -18.82
CA GLN A 342 -2.90 -2.18 -17.47
C GLN A 342 -3.03 -0.80 -16.79
N ILE A 343 -2.07 0.10 -17.01
CA ILE A 343 -2.11 1.48 -16.51
C ILE A 343 -3.36 2.20 -17.03
N GLU A 344 -3.64 2.09 -18.32
CA GLU A 344 -4.82 2.70 -18.97
C GLU A 344 -6.16 2.21 -18.38
N LYS A 345 -6.23 0.98 -17.89
CA LYS A 345 -7.45 0.42 -17.28
C LYS A 345 -7.75 0.99 -15.91
N THR A 346 -6.73 1.38 -15.17
CA THR A 346 -6.87 1.79 -13.77
C THR A 346 -6.89 3.29 -13.58
N GLY A 347 -6.22 4.05 -14.45
CA GLY A 347 -6.05 5.50 -14.33
C GLY A 347 -5.16 5.93 -13.14
N ASN A 348 -4.50 5.00 -12.47
CA ASN A 348 -3.63 5.30 -11.33
C ASN A 348 -2.26 5.81 -11.81
N SER A 349 -1.52 6.47 -10.92
CA SER A 349 -0.24 7.13 -11.24
C SER A 349 1.00 6.36 -10.78
N ALA A 350 0.86 5.31 -9.97
CA ALA A 350 2.02 4.53 -9.49
C ALA A 350 1.72 3.03 -9.44
N PHE A 351 2.67 2.25 -9.95
CA PHE A 351 2.54 0.81 -10.09
C PHE A 351 3.84 0.11 -9.72
N THR A 352 3.76 -0.94 -8.90
CA THR A 352 4.84 -1.89 -8.72
C THR A 352 4.51 -3.17 -9.47
N ILE A 353 5.40 -3.58 -10.36
CA ILE A 353 5.20 -4.71 -11.27
C ILE A 353 5.66 -6.00 -10.60
N CYS A 354 5.01 -7.10 -10.95
CA CYS A 354 5.38 -8.43 -10.51
C CYS A 354 6.85 -8.74 -10.85
N CYS A 355 7.70 -8.79 -9.86
CA CYS A 355 9.13 -9.06 -10.00
C CYS A 355 9.49 -10.36 -9.27
N LEU A 356 9.79 -11.43 -10.02
CA LEU A 356 9.93 -12.78 -9.52
C LEU A 356 11.36 -13.30 -9.70
N ARG A 357 11.82 -14.10 -8.77
CA ARG A 357 12.99 -14.94 -8.97
C ARG A 357 12.59 -16.22 -9.70
N LYS A 358 13.56 -16.89 -10.29
CA LYS A 358 13.33 -18.19 -10.93
C LYS A 358 12.68 -19.16 -9.93
N GLY A 359 11.48 -19.62 -10.26
CA GLY A 359 10.69 -20.55 -9.45
C GLY A 359 9.75 -19.93 -8.41
N ASP A 360 9.77 -18.61 -8.23
CA ASP A 360 8.77 -17.90 -7.40
C ASP A 360 7.42 -17.86 -8.10
N LYS A 361 6.36 -17.64 -7.32
CA LYS A 361 4.98 -17.46 -7.83
C LYS A 361 4.51 -16.05 -7.54
N PRO A 362 3.68 -15.46 -8.42
CA PRO A 362 3.05 -14.17 -8.16
C PRO A 362 2.28 -14.17 -6.83
N VAL A 363 2.31 -13.04 -6.15
CA VAL A 363 1.58 -12.84 -4.89
C VAL A 363 0.07 -12.85 -5.13
N SER A 364 -0.36 -12.34 -6.29
CA SER A 364 -1.75 -12.28 -6.74
C SER A 364 -1.81 -12.32 -8.25
N THR A 365 -2.93 -12.79 -8.79
CA THR A 365 -3.27 -12.68 -10.23
C THR A 365 -4.07 -11.42 -10.53
N ASN A 366 -4.45 -10.65 -9.51
CA ASN A 366 -5.24 -9.43 -9.62
C ASN A 366 -4.41 -8.18 -9.36
N ILE A 367 -4.80 -7.09 -10.01
CA ILE A 367 -4.36 -5.74 -9.63
C ILE A 367 -4.97 -5.42 -8.26
N PHE A 368 -4.18 -4.96 -7.31
CA PHE A 368 -4.65 -4.59 -5.97
C PHE A 368 -3.73 -3.56 -5.31
N GLN A 369 -4.21 -2.92 -4.25
CA GLN A 369 -3.48 -1.90 -3.49
C GLN A 369 -2.27 -2.53 -2.78
N TRP A 370 -1.08 -2.07 -3.15
CA TRP A 370 0.18 -2.65 -2.69
C TRP A 370 0.78 -1.84 -1.55
N THR A 371 1.44 -2.49 -0.61
CA THR A 371 2.00 -1.82 0.57
C THR A 371 3.37 -1.19 0.33
N THR A 372 4.12 -1.67 -0.63
CA THR A 372 5.53 -1.30 -0.83
C THR A 372 5.75 -0.79 -2.24
N PHE A 373 6.48 0.31 -2.38
CA PHE A 373 7.04 0.72 -3.66
C PHE A 373 8.26 -0.16 -3.96
N GLY A 374 8.41 -0.64 -5.18
CA GLY A 374 9.57 -1.41 -5.60
C GLY A 374 10.48 -0.57 -6.49
N SER A 375 11.52 0.04 -5.95
CA SER A 375 12.37 0.97 -6.70
C SER A 375 13.23 0.34 -7.80
N GLY A 376 13.12 -0.97 -8.02
CA GLY A 376 13.74 -1.70 -9.13
C GLY A 376 12.72 -2.32 -10.11
N CYS A 377 11.42 -2.09 -9.91
CA CYS A 377 10.36 -2.70 -10.72
C CYS A 377 9.05 -1.89 -10.73
N SER A 378 9.13 -0.57 -10.70
CA SER A 378 7.92 0.28 -10.64
C SER A 378 7.84 1.27 -11.80
N ILE A 379 6.63 1.50 -12.31
CA ILE A 379 6.32 2.57 -13.26
C ILE A 379 5.47 3.62 -12.57
N VAL A 380 5.89 4.89 -12.68
CA VAL A 380 5.25 6.00 -11.96
C VAL A 380 5.10 7.19 -12.90
N LYS A 381 3.99 7.92 -12.77
CA LYS A 381 3.79 9.18 -13.47
C LYS A 381 4.76 10.23 -12.90
N SER A 382 5.52 10.89 -13.76
CA SER A 382 6.59 11.81 -13.36
C SER A 382 6.09 12.98 -12.49
N GLU A 383 4.87 13.44 -12.76
CA GLU A 383 4.19 14.46 -11.96
C GLU A 383 4.02 14.05 -10.49
N ALA A 384 3.71 12.77 -10.22
CA ALA A 384 3.50 12.27 -8.87
C ALA A 384 4.78 12.27 -8.02
N ILE A 385 5.96 12.29 -8.67
CA ILE A 385 7.27 12.22 -8.00
C ILE A 385 8.11 13.49 -8.16
N ALA A 386 7.60 14.55 -8.80
CA ALA A 386 8.36 15.76 -9.13
C ALA A 386 9.12 16.37 -7.92
N ASP A 387 8.49 16.39 -6.75
CA ASP A 387 9.07 16.91 -5.49
C ASP A 387 9.50 15.81 -4.53
N LEU A 388 9.52 14.55 -4.96
CA LEU A 388 9.92 13.43 -4.10
C LEU A 388 11.39 13.09 -4.28
N ARG A 389 11.97 12.56 -3.20
CA ARG A 389 13.34 12.08 -3.19
C ARG A 389 13.46 10.85 -2.31
N PHE A 390 14.33 9.93 -2.70
CA PHE A 390 14.76 8.88 -1.78
C PHE A 390 15.51 9.51 -0.62
N ASP A 391 15.14 9.14 0.58
CA ASP A 391 15.73 9.71 1.79
C ASP A 391 17.09 9.06 2.07
N ASP A 392 18.18 9.84 1.97
CA ASP A 392 19.56 9.38 2.15
C ASP A 392 19.82 8.76 3.55
N ARG A 393 18.93 8.98 4.52
CA ARG A 393 19.01 8.33 5.85
C ARG A 393 18.79 6.83 5.81
N TYR A 394 18.21 6.31 4.75
CA TYR A 394 18.07 4.88 4.49
C TYR A 394 19.24 4.29 3.69
N GLU A 395 20.19 5.10 3.27
CA GLU A 395 21.32 4.64 2.44
C GLU A 395 22.07 3.49 3.11
N HIS A 396 22.41 2.48 2.34
CA HIS A 396 23.03 1.23 2.79
C HIS A 396 22.23 0.45 3.86
N GLY A 397 20.98 0.82 4.12
CA GLY A 397 20.07 0.16 5.07
C GLY A 397 18.82 -0.39 4.38
N PHE A 398 17.75 -0.51 5.16
CA PHE A 398 16.45 -0.98 4.69
C PHE A 398 15.39 0.09 4.92
N GLY A 399 14.45 0.22 4.01
CA GLY A 399 13.26 1.06 4.22
C GLY A 399 13.11 2.18 3.21
N GLU A 400 14.09 2.39 2.31
CA GLU A 400 14.05 3.40 1.26
C GLU A 400 12.84 3.26 0.34
N ASP A 401 12.55 2.04 -0.09
CA ASP A 401 11.40 1.71 -0.93
C ASP A 401 10.07 1.98 -0.22
N ALA A 402 9.98 1.53 1.03
CA ALA A 402 8.80 1.74 1.84
C ALA A 402 8.57 3.23 2.16
N ASP A 403 9.63 3.98 2.45
CA ASP A 403 9.58 5.42 2.70
C ASP A 403 9.12 6.18 1.46
N PHE A 404 9.72 5.89 0.30
CA PHE A 404 9.31 6.52 -0.97
C PHE A 404 7.84 6.23 -1.30
N GLY A 405 7.39 4.99 -1.07
CA GLY A 405 5.99 4.62 -1.21
C GLY A 405 5.05 5.37 -0.26
N MET A 406 5.49 5.66 0.97
CA MET A 406 4.72 6.47 1.91
C MET A 406 4.68 7.96 1.51
N GLN A 407 5.76 8.49 0.94
CA GLN A 407 5.75 9.85 0.40
C GLN A 407 4.72 9.99 -0.73
N LEU A 408 4.64 9.01 -1.66
CA LEU A 408 3.62 8.96 -2.71
C LEU A 408 2.21 8.97 -2.11
N ARG A 409 1.92 8.09 -1.15
CA ARG A 409 0.58 7.99 -0.53
C ARG A 409 0.17 9.24 0.22
N ASN A 410 1.10 9.88 0.93
CA ASN A 410 0.83 11.13 1.63
C ASN A 410 0.51 12.30 0.67
N LYS A 411 0.80 12.13 -0.63
CA LYS A 411 0.37 13.04 -1.72
C LYS A 411 -0.93 12.58 -2.41
N GLY A 412 -1.60 11.55 -1.89
CA GLY A 412 -2.82 11.01 -2.48
C GLY A 412 -2.57 10.06 -3.66
N CYS A 413 -1.33 9.66 -3.92
CA CYS A 413 -0.99 8.71 -4.97
C CYS A 413 -0.82 7.31 -4.40
N ASP A 414 -1.80 6.43 -4.64
CA ASP A 414 -1.72 5.02 -4.23
C ASP A 414 -0.82 4.22 -5.16
N ILE A 415 -0.27 3.12 -4.65
CA ILE A 415 0.57 2.18 -5.40
C ILE A 415 -0.22 0.92 -5.67
N LEU A 416 -0.40 0.58 -6.94
CA LEU A 416 -1.05 -0.66 -7.34
C LEU A 416 -0.02 -1.72 -7.74
N TYR A 417 -0.26 -2.95 -7.33
CA TYR A 417 0.48 -4.10 -7.83
C TYR A 417 -0.05 -4.54 -9.18
N LEU A 418 0.84 -4.66 -10.17
CA LEU A 418 0.53 -5.25 -11.48
C LEU A 418 1.03 -6.70 -11.53
N PRO A 419 0.13 -7.69 -11.61
CA PRO A 419 0.51 -9.09 -11.75
C PRO A 419 1.10 -9.43 -13.12
N SER A 420 0.80 -8.62 -14.12
CA SER A 420 1.29 -8.73 -15.51
C SER A 420 1.56 -7.33 -16.05
N PRO A 421 2.66 -7.13 -16.78
CA PRO A 421 3.69 -8.12 -17.16
C PRO A 421 4.55 -8.57 -15.97
N GLU A 422 5.35 -9.62 -16.15
CA GLU A 422 6.29 -10.13 -15.14
C GLU A 422 7.73 -9.69 -15.46
N LEU A 423 8.50 -9.42 -14.41
CA LEU A 423 9.93 -9.22 -14.45
C LEU A 423 10.63 -10.42 -13.82
N LEU A 424 11.70 -10.89 -14.42
CA LEU A 424 12.59 -11.88 -13.82
C LEU A 424 13.77 -11.16 -13.14
N HIS A 425 13.90 -11.30 -11.83
CA HIS A 425 15.01 -10.79 -11.05
C HIS A 425 16.11 -11.83 -10.95
N LEU A 426 17.25 -11.60 -11.59
CA LEU A 426 18.38 -12.54 -11.65
C LEU A 426 19.14 -12.65 -10.34
N LYS A 427 19.11 -11.61 -9.52
CA LYS A 427 19.84 -11.52 -8.26
C LYS A 427 21.35 -11.64 -8.48
N ALA A 428 21.94 -10.65 -9.17
CA ALA A 428 23.36 -10.60 -9.48
C ALA A 428 24.26 -10.91 -8.26
N PRO A 429 25.38 -11.61 -8.41
CA PRO A 429 26.21 -12.08 -7.28
C PRO A 429 26.99 -10.98 -6.58
N VAL A 430 27.18 -9.81 -7.20
CA VAL A 430 27.95 -8.66 -6.69
C VAL A 430 27.11 -7.38 -6.71
N GLY A 431 27.54 -6.34 -6.00
CA GLY A 431 26.92 -5.01 -5.97
C GLY A 431 25.68 -4.91 -5.06
N GLY A 432 25.08 -3.73 -4.97
CA GLY A 432 23.95 -3.43 -4.09
C GLY A 432 24.26 -3.70 -2.61
N PHE A 433 23.35 -4.32 -1.88
CA PHE A 433 23.53 -4.67 -0.45
C PHE A 433 24.64 -5.69 -0.15
N ARG A 434 25.35 -6.18 -1.16
CA ARG A 434 26.48 -7.13 -0.98
C ARG A 434 27.81 -6.44 -0.79
N THR A 435 27.89 -5.12 -1.02
CA THR A 435 29.04 -4.32 -0.63
C THR A 435 28.91 -3.99 0.85
N GLU A 436 29.80 -4.51 1.68
CA GLU A 436 29.81 -4.21 3.12
C GLU A 436 30.21 -2.75 3.34
N VAL A 437 29.25 -1.97 3.81
CA VAL A 437 29.49 -0.61 4.27
C VAL A 437 29.46 -0.58 5.79
N MET A 438 30.52 -0.07 6.40
CA MET A 438 30.62 0.08 7.85
C MET A 438 29.76 1.25 8.30
N LEU A 439 28.58 0.94 8.84
CA LEU A 439 27.68 1.93 9.43
C LEU A 439 28.08 2.20 10.89
N GLU A 440 27.83 3.39 11.40
CA GLU A 440 28.27 3.80 12.74
C GLU A 440 27.86 2.84 13.85
N TRP A 441 26.62 2.32 13.79
CA TRP A 441 26.09 1.37 14.77
C TRP A 441 26.71 -0.05 14.66
N ASN A 442 27.50 -0.31 13.61
CA ASN A 442 28.22 -1.59 13.51
C ASN A 442 29.33 -1.71 14.55
N ASN A 443 29.78 -0.59 15.14
CA ASN A 443 30.77 -0.58 16.21
C ASN A 443 30.16 -0.70 17.62
N ASP A 444 28.81 -0.67 17.72
CA ASP A 444 28.16 -0.83 19.02
C ASP A 444 28.44 -2.18 19.66
N ARG A 445 28.78 -2.19 20.95
CA ARG A 445 28.90 -3.43 21.74
C ARG A 445 27.57 -4.19 21.80
N ILE A 446 26.44 -3.46 21.87
CA ILE A 446 25.09 -4.02 21.84
C ILE A 446 24.47 -3.63 20.51
N LYS A 447 24.37 -4.59 19.61
CA LYS A 447 23.80 -4.35 18.28
C LYS A 447 22.34 -3.89 18.35
N PRO A 448 21.97 -2.82 17.64
CA PRO A 448 20.60 -2.37 17.58
C PRO A 448 19.68 -3.43 16.95
N LYS A 449 18.47 -3.55 17.45
CA LYS A 449 17.45 -4.49 16.94
C LYS A 449 16.05 -3.89 17.08
N PRO A 450 15.32 -3.68 15.96
CA PRO A 450 15.72 -3.89 14.55
C PRO A 450 16.88 -2.98 14.12
N SER A 451 17.27 -3.03 12.82
CA SER A 451 18.24 -2.05 12.31
C SER A 451 17.73 -0.62 12.52
N PRO A 452 18.61 0.36 12.71
CA PRO A 452 18.21 1.75 12.91
C PRO A 452 17.35 2.32 11.79
N THR A 453 17.60 1.95 10.54
CA THR A 453 16.80 2.42 9.39
C THR A 453 15.38 1.83 9.41
N VAL A 454 15.21 0.56 9.74
CA VAL A 454 13.87 -0.03 9.96
C VAL A 454 13.15 0.66 11.12
N MET A 455 13.85 0.97 12.20
CA MET A 455 13.27 1.68 13.34
C MET A 455 12.87 3.12 12.95
N LEU A 456 13.67 3.80 12.14
CA LEU A 456 13.38 5.13 11.61
C LEU A 456 12.06 5.13 10.84
N PHE A 457 11.88 4.17 9.93
CA PHE A 457 10.63 4.00 9.18
C PHE A 457 9.44 3.79 10.13
N LYS A 458 9.58 2.88 11.10
CA LYS A 458 8.49 2.58 12.03
C LYS A 458 8.15 3.75 12.96
N LEU A 459 9.12 4.53 13.40
CA LEU A 459 8.88 5.74 14.20
C LEU A 459 8.22 6.86 13.39
N ARG A 460 8.38 6.85 12.06
CA ARG A 460 7.83 7.88 11.17
C ARG A 460 6.39 7.60 10.75
N TYR A 461 6.07 6.34 10.47
CA TYR A 461 4.83 5.98 9.78
C TYR A 461 3.89 5.05 10.57
N ASN A 462 4.39 4.31 11.55
CA ASN A 462 3.54 3.41 12.30
C ASN A 462 2.83 4.12 13.46
N THR A 463 1.63 3.64 13.80
CA THR A 463 0.96 4.06 15.04
C THR A 463 1.72 3.54 16.26
N LYS A 464 1.40 4.12 17.42
CA LYS A 464 1.95 3.69 18.71
C LYS A 464 1.66 2.20 18.98
N GLU A 465 0.47 1.74 18.64
CA GLU A 465 0.00 0.36 18.83
C GLU A 465 0.77 -0.58 17.90
N GLN A 466 0.95 -0.20 16.62
CA GLN A 466 1.75 -0.96 15.66
C GLN A 466 3.21 -1.10 16.11
N LEU A 467 3.83 -0.01 16.56
CA LEU A 467 5.21 -0.04 17.05
C LEU A 467 5.37 -0.94 18.30
N ARG A 468 4.41 -0.88 19.21
CA ARG A 468 4.37 -1.74 20.42
C ARG A 468 4.18 -3.21 20.04
N SER A 469 3.24 -3.50 19.15
CA SER A 469 3.03 -4.86 18.64
C SER A 469 4.26 -5.42 17.94
N TYR A 470 4.92 -4.59 17.12
CA TYR A 470 6.17 -4.97 16.48
C TYR A 470 7.26 -5.32 17.50
N LYS A 471 7.38 -4.55 18.59
CA LYS A 471 8.29 -4.89 19.70
C LYS A 471 7.99 -6.25 20.30
N THR A 472 6.71 -6.53 20.58
CA THR A 472 6.27 -7.81 21.17
C THR A 472 6.55 -8.98 20.20
N THR A 473 6.18 -8.84 18.93
CA THR A 473 6.40 -9.89 17.92
C THR A 473 7.88 -10.13 17.66
N LEU A 474 8.68 -9.07 17.62
CA LEU A 474 10.13 -9.17 17.44
C LEU A 474 10.78 -9.89 18.65
N PHE A 475 10.37 -9.54 19.86
CA PHE A 475 10.81 -10.21 21.09
C PHE A 475 10.53 -11.71 21.05
N LEU A 476 9.30 -12.11 20.72
CA LEU A 476 8.91 -13.52 20.64
C LEU A 476 9.64 -14.27 19.52
N LYS A 477 9.77 -13.63 18.34
CA LYS A 477 10.44 -14.23 17.16
C LYS A 477 11.91 -14.54 17.44
N PHE A 478 12.63 -13.62 18.07
CA PHE A 478 14.07 -13.79 18.30
C PHE A 478 14.42 -14.61 19.55
N TYR A 479 13.46 -14.92 20.42
CA TYR A 479 13.71 -15.79 21.56
C TYR A 479 14.29 -17.15 21.17
N LYS A 480 13.87 -17.70 20.03
CA LYS A 480 14.34 -19.00 19.51
C LYS A 480 15.80 -18.97 18.99
N HIS A 481 16.28 -17.79 18.61
CA HIS A 481 17.58 -17.61 17.92
C HIS A 481 18.67 -17.04 18.83
N GLN A 482 18.47 -17.03 20.14
CA GLN A 482 19.47 -16.57 21.09
C GLN A 482 20.44 -17.68 21.53
N GLU A 483 21.67 -17.32 21.84
CA GLU A 483 22.72 -18.26 22.28
C GLU A 483 22.37 -18.88 23.66
N HIS A 484 21.92 -18.06 24.59
CA HIS A 484 21.55 -18.46 25.93
C HIS A 484 20.06 -18.35 26.17
N LYS A 485 19.35 -19.48 26.23
CA LYS A 485 17.89 -19.55 26.45
C LYS A 485 17.47 -19.19 27.88
N HIS A 486 18.06 -18.12 28.45
CA HIS A 486 17.69 -17.62 29.79
C HIS A 486 16.75 -16.40 29.66
N PRO A 487 15.49 -16.52 30.06
CA PRO A 487 14.47 -15.49 29.79
C PRO A 487 14.83 -14.08 30.28
N VAL A 488 15.39 -13.95 31.50
CA VAL A 488 15.74 -12.65 32.08
C VAL A 488 16.92 -12.00 31.36
N LYS A 489 17.97 -12.79 31.05
CA LYS A 489 19.12 -12.29 30.27
C LYS A 489 18.69 -11.86 28.89
N TYR A 490 17.85 -12.66 28.23
CA TYR A 490 17.28 -12.34 26.94
C TYR A 490 16.48 -11.03 26.97
N TYR A 491 15.56 -10.90 27.93
CA TYR A 491 14.77 -9.68 28.09
C TYR A 491 15.66 -8.45 28.25
N ASN A 492 16.67 -8.50 29.12
CA ASN A 492 17.58 -7.38 29.36
C ASN A 492 18.40 -7.01 28.11
N ASN A 493 18.91 -8.03 27.38
CA ASN A 493 19.64 -7.81 26.14
C ASN A 493 18.74 -7.24 25.03
N PHE A 494 17.55 -7.81 24.85
CA PHE A 494 16.58 -7.31 23.88
C PHE A 494 16.17 -5.87 24.19
N LYS A 495 15.91 -5.54 25.45
CA LYS A 495 15.59 -4.18 25.88
C LYS A 495 16.69 -3.20 25.46
N LYS A 496 17.95 -3.51 25.77
CA LYS A 496 19.12 -2.70 25.38
C LYS A 496 19.26 -2.56 23.84
N SER A 497 19.10 -3.67 23.10
CA SER A 497 19.17 -3.65 21.62
C SER A 497 18.05 -2.79 21.02
N TRP A 498 16.84 -2.83 21.59
CA TRP A 498 15.71 -2.00 21.20
C TRP A 498 15.98 -0.51 21.48
N GLU A 499 16.51 -0.18 22.67
CA GLU A 499 16.89 1.17 23.05
C GLU A 499 17.99 1.74 22.14
N ARG A 500 18.99 0.90 21.80
CA ARG A 500 20.04 1.30 20.81
C ARG A 500 19.45 1.54 19.42
N SER A 501 18.48 0.75 18.99
CA SER A 501 17.80 0.95 17.71
C SER A 501 17.05 2.29 17.67
N ILE A 502 16.32 2.63 18.73
CA ILE A 502 15.64 3.94 18.86
C ILE A 502 16.66 5.09 18.92
N TYR A 503 17.75 4.92 19.67
CA TYR A 503 18.80 5.95 19.76
C TYR A 503 19.36 6.32 18.38
N TRP A 504 19.80 5.32 17.62
CA TRP A 504 20.34 5.54 16.28
C TRP A 504 19.30 6.05 15.28
N ALA A 505 18.05 5.56 15.36
CA ALA A 505 16.97 6.07 14.53
C ALA A 505 16.70 7.57 14.79
N ASN A 506 16.81 8.03 16.03
CA ASN A 506 16.67 9.45 16.36
C ASN A 506 17.86 10.29 15.88
N ILE A 507 19.09 9.76 15.91
CA ILE A 507 20.27 10.40 15.30
C ILE A 507 20.06 10.57 13.79
N LEU A 508 19.67 9.49 13.10
CA LEU A 508 19.34 9.56 11.67
C LEU A 508 18.22 10.59 11.40
N ARG A 509 17.18 10.62 12.25
CA ARG A 509 16.08 11.58 12.11
C ARG A 509 16.54 13.04 12.28
N ALA A 510 17.50 13.30 13.14
CA ALA A 510 18.05 14.63 13.37
C ALA A 510 19.02 15.09 12.26
N GLY A 511 19.36 14.22 11.30
CA GLY A 511 20.30 14.56 10.21
C GLY A 511 21.76 14.67 10.67
N LYS A 512 22.10 13.96 11.77
CA LYS A 512 23.44 13.93 12.35
C LYS A 512 24.16 12.64 11.99
#